data_e4c21cacc8456b08a33b80139bbb8220
#
_entry.id   e4c21cacc8456b08a33b80139bbb8220
#
_cell.length_a   1.000
_cell.length_b   1.000
_cell.length_c   1.000
_cell.angle_alpha   90.00
_cell.angle_beta   90.00
_cell.angle_gamma   90.00
#
_symmetry.space_group_name_H-M   'P 1'
#
loop_
_entity.id
_entity.type
_entity.pdbx_description
1 polymer ?
#
loop_
_entity_poly.entity_id
_entity_poly.type
_entity_poly.pdbx_seq_one_letter_code
_entity_poly.pdbx_strand_id
1 'polypeptide(L)'
;MQGLTTGTLHGKLGIHAGNTGLINMDEVRVPVEHRIGEEGQGFLVAMSAIDQGRYTVAAGNVGLAQACLDASLKYAHERKTFGDEIGRHQLVKQMLAKMVAGIEAGRLLVWRAGFLKNHGVRNTRETSLAKWHA
;
A
#
# COMPACT_ATOMS: atom_id res chain seq x y z
N MET A 1 -25.15 -13.96 -13.71
CA MET A 1 -25.42 -13.06 -14.87
C MET A 1 -24.94 -13.81 -16.10
N GLN A 2 -25.78 -13.91 -17.14
CA GLN A 2 -25.41 -14.63 -18.37
C GLN A 2 -24.25 -13.90 -19.04
N GLY A 3 -23.25 -14.63 -19.54
CA GLY A 3 -22.05 -14.07 -20.15
C GLY A 3 -20.96 -13.63 -19.17
N LEU A 4 -21.18 -13.70 -17.85
CA LEU A 4 -20.19 -13.39 -16.82
C LEU A 4 -19.59 -14.67 -16.27
N THR A 5 -18.26 -14.80 -16.40
CA THR A 5 -17.49 -15.87 -15.77
C THR A 5 -16.36 -15.31 -14.92
N THR A 6 -16.00 -16.02 -13.87
CA THR A 6 -14.91 -15.62 -12.96
C THR A 6 -13.89 -16.73 -12.85
N GLY A 7 -12.65 -16.37 -12.58
CA GLY A 7 -11.55 -17.29 -12.34
C GLY A 7 -10.61 -16.76 -11.27
N THR A 8 -9.68 -17.60 -10.84
CA THR A 8 -8.65 -17.25 -9.86
C THR A 8 -7.27 -17.36 -10.51
N LEU A 9 -6.43 -16.32 -10.31
CA LEU A 9 -5.02 -16.37 -10.70
C LEU A 9 -4.22 -17.18 -9.70
N HIS A 10 -3.52 -18.18 -10.20
CA HIS A 10 -2.58 -19.01 -9.43
C HIS A 10 -1.13 -18.67 -9.80
N GLY A 11 -0.16 -19.10 -8.99
CA GLY A 11 1.26 -18.91 -9.25
C GLY A 11 1.74 -17.46 -9.14
N LYS A 12 1.08 -16.62 -8.35
CA LYS A 12 1.51 -15.23 -8.11
C LYS A 12 2.86 -15.19 -7.43
N LEU A 13 3.64 -14.15 -7.70
CA LEU A 13 4.97 -13.94 -7.11
C LEU A 13 4.92 -13.56 -5.62
N GLY A 14 3.80 -13.00 -5.16
CA GLY A 14 3.58 -12.62 -3.75
C GLY A 14 2.10 -12.53 -3.41
N ILE A 15 1.80 -12.17 -2.16
CA ILE A 15 0.44 -12.04 -1.60
C ILE A 15 -0.38 -13.32 -1.85
N HIS A 16 0.20 -14.48 -1.53
CA HIS A 16 -0.42 -15.78 -1.81
C HIS A 16 -1.70 -16.00 -1.01
N ALA A 17 -1.82 -15.41 0.18
CA ALA A 17 -3.01 -15.50 1.01
C ALA A 17 -4.18 -14.65 0.47
N GLY A 18 -3.92 -13.69 -0.41
CA GLY A 18 -4.94 -12.87 -1.06
C GLY A 18 -5.38 -13.49 -2.39
N ASN A 19 -6.68 -13.57 -2.63
CA ASN A 19 -7.20 -14.00 -3.93
C ASN A 19 -7.11 -12.86 -4.95
N THR A 20 -6.63 -13.18 -6.16
CA THR A 20 -6.68 -12.27 -7.32
C THR A 20 -7.55 -12.93 -8.37
N GLY A 21 -8.69 -12.31 -8.66
CA GLY A 21 -9.68 -12.85 -9.57
C GLY A 21 -9.51 -12.35 -11.00
N LEU A 22 -10.06 -13.14 -11.92
CA LEU A 22 -10.34 -12.77 -13.31
C LEU A 22 -11.85 -12.62 -13.46
N ILE A 23 -12.28 -11.64 -14.22
CA ILE A 23 -13.67 -11.44 -14.64
C ILE A 23 -13.67 -11.39 -16.16
N ASN A 24 -14.35 -12.34 -16.78
CA ASN A 24 -14.58 -12.35 -18.21
C ASN A 24 -16.05 -11.98 -18.47
N MET A 25 -16.27 -11.07 -19.40
CA MET A 25 -17.59 -10.59 -19.78
C MET A 25 -17.76 -10.77 -21.28
N ASP A 26 -18.75 -11.57 -21.67
CA ASP A 26 -19.11 -11.82 -23.06
C ASP A 26 -20.59 -11.49 -23.25
N GLU A 27 -20.86 -10.41 -23.97
CA GLU A 27 -22.21 -9.89 -24.22
C GLU A 27 -23.10 -9.75 -22.96
N VAL A 28 -22.49 -9.39 -21.84
CA VAL A 28 -23.20 -9.22 -20.54
C VAL A 28 -24.14 -8.02 -20.64
N ARG A 29 -25.42 -8.27 -20.46
CA ARG A 29 -26.44 -7.20 -20.40
C ARG A 29 -26.59 -6.72 -18.97
N VAL A 30 -26.35 -5.43 -18.75
CA VAL A 30 -26.49 -4.77 -17.45
C VAL A 30 -27.62 -3.74 -17.52
N PRO A 31 -28.57 -3.74 -16.58
CA PRO A 31 -29.58 -2.72 -16.49
C PRO A 31 -28.97 -1.32 -16.38
N VAL A 32 -29.58 -0.33 -17.02
CA VAL A 32 -29.04 1.04 -17.07
C VAL A 32 -28.97 1.69 -15.68
N GLU A 33 -29.85 1.33 -14.79
CA GLU A 33 -29.86 1.78 -13.39
C GLU A 33 -28.66 1.32 -12.57
N HIS A 34 -27.91 0.32 -13.05
CA HIS A 34 -26.66 -0.13 -12.42
C HIS A 34 -25.43 0.64 -12.91
N ARG A 35 -25.62 1.64 -13.78
CA ARG A 35 -24.54 2.49 -14.24
C ARG A 35 -24.00 3.38 -13.10
N ILE A 36 -22.69 3.43 -12.94
CA ILE A 36 -22.01 4.30 -11.97
C ILE A 36 -21.48 5.54 -12.72
N GLY A 37 -22.02 6.70 -12.38
CA GLY A 37 -21.68 7.98 -13.04
C GLY A 37 -22.38 8.15 -14.40
N GLU A 38 -21.93 9.15 -15.14
CA GLU A 38 -22.45 9.48 -16.46
C GLU A 38 -21.70 8.73 -17.59
N GLU A 39 -22.28 8.71 -18.79
CA GLU A 39 -21.62 8.15 -19.98
C GLU A 39 -20.30 8.85 -20.25
N GLY A 40 -19.26 8.07 -20.56
CA GLY A 40 -17.90 8.57 -20.77
C GLY A 40 -17.06 8.80 -19.51
N GLN A 41 -17.64 8.71 -18.32
CA GLN A 41 -16.91 8.94 -17.05
C GLN A 41 -16.20 7.70 -16.48
N GLY A 42 -16.34 6.53 -17.07
CA GLY A 42 -15.79 5.27 -16.53
C GLY A 42 -14.28 5.33 -16.24
N PHE A 43 -13.50 5.99 -17.10
CA PHE A 43 -12.07 6.18 -16.87
C PHE A 43 -11.78 7.02 -15.62
N LEU A 44 -12.53 8.10 -15.40
CA LEU A 44 -12.37 8.95 -14.22
C LEU A 44 -12.71 8.19 -12.93
N VAL A 45 -13.79 7.40 -12.95
CA VAL A 45 -14.19 6.54 -11.84
C VAL A 45 -13.09 5.54 -11.51
N ALA A 46 -12.56 4.84 -12.52
CA ALA A 46 -11.48 3.87 -12.35
C ALA A 46 -10.21 4.51 -11.79
N MET A 47 -9.80 5.68 -12.32
CA MET A 47 -8.60 6.40 -11.85
C MET A 47 -8.76 6.91 -10.41
N SER A 48 -9.94 7.35 -10.02
CA SER A 48 -10.21 7.76 -8.64
C SER A 48 -10.04 6.59 -7.65
N ALA A 49 -10.51 5.40 -8.01
CA ALA A 49 -10.34 4.19 -7.22
C ALA A 49 -8.85 3.80 -7.09
N ILE A 50 -8.08 3.90 -8.20
CA ILE A 50 -6.64 3.62 -8.19
C ILE A 50 -5.86 4.62 -7.32
N ASP A 51 -6.18 5.90 -7.37
CA ASP A 51 -5.54 6.92 -6.53
C ASP A 51 -5.79 6.64 -5.04
N GLN A 52 -7.01 6.20 -4.68
CA GLN A 52 -7.30 5.76 -3.31
C GLN A 52 -6.52 4.49 -2.93
N GLY A 53 -6.46 3.52 -3.82
CA GLY A 53 -5.70 2.30 -3.62
C GLY A 53 -4.21 2.56 -3.37
N ARG A 54 -3.59 3.51 -4.08
CA ARG A 54 -2.20 3.93 -3.84
C ARG A 54 -2.01 4.48 -2.43
N TYR A 55 -2.92 5.33 -1.98
CA TYR A 55 -2.88 5.93 -0.65
C TYR A 55 -2.99 4.88 0.46
N THR A 56 -3.99 4.00 0.38
CA THR A 56 -4.24 2.98 1.40
C THR A 56 -3.12 1.94 1.48
N VAL A 57 -2.56 1.52 0.34
CA VAL A 57 -1.42 0.61 0.30
C VAL A 57 -0.18 1.27 0.93
N ALA A 58 0.11 2.54 0.62
CA ALA A 58 1.22 3.27 1.22
C ALA A 58 1.07 3.36 2.75
N ALA A 59 -0.13 3.69 3.24
CA ALA A 59 -0.40 3.74 4.68
C ALA A 59 -0.19 2.38 5.37
N GLY A 60 -0.67 1.30 4.75
CA GLY A 60 -0.47 -0.06 5.25
C GLY A 60 1.00 -0.46 5.32
N ASN A 61 1.78 -0.14 4.27
CA ASN A 61 3.21 -0.43 4.23
C ASN A 61 4.00 0.34 5.30
N VAL A 62 3.69 1.62 5.53
CA VAL A 62 4.29 2.40 6.62
C VAL A 62 3.99 1.77 7.98
N GLY A 63 2.76 1.29 8.20
CA GLY A 63 2.39 0.56 9.41
C GLY A 63 3.16 -0.75 9.58
N LEU A 64 3.32 -1.52 8.50
CA LEU A 64 4.11 -2.74 8.48
C LEU A 64 5.59 -2.46 8.79
N ALA A 65 6.16 -1.42 8.16
CA ALA A 65 7.54 -1.01 8.41
C ALA A 65 7.76 -0.60 9.87
N GLN A 66 6.79 0.09 10.50
CA GLN A 66 6.82 0.41 11.93
C GLN A 66 6.86 -0.85 12.78
N ALA A 67 6.01 -1.83 12.50
CA ALA A 67 6.01 -3.10 13.24
C ALA A 67 7.34 -3.86 13.11
N CYS A 68 7.96 -3.80 11.92
CA CYS A 68 9.29 -4.37 11.71
C CYS A 68 10.38 -3.64 12.53
N LEU A 69 10.30 -2.31 12.62
CA LEU A 69 11.21 -1.53 13.46
C LEU A 69 11.07 -1.89 14.94
N ASP A 70 9.85 -1.96 15.45
CA ASP A 70 9.57 -2.28 16.85
C ASP A 70 10.11 -3.68 17.22
N ALA A 71 9.88 -4.67 16.33
CA ALA A 71 10.42 -6.02 16.51
C ALA A 71 11.96 -6.03 16.44
N SER A 72 12.55 -5.24 15.54
CA SER A 72 14.01 -5.14 15.38
C SER A 72 14.67 -4.49 16.60
N LEU A 73 14.07 -3.44 17.14
CA LEU A 73 14.53 -2.77 18.37
C LEU A 73 14.50 -3.73 19.55
N LYS A 74 13.38 -4.44 19.73
CA LYS A 74 13.25 -5.45 20.79
C LYS A 74 14.36 -6.51 20.68
N TYR A 75 14.53 -7.11 19.50
CA TYR A 75 15.54 -8.13 19.29
C TYR A 75 16.97 -7.59 19.47
N ALA A 76 17.24 -6.35 19.08
CA ALA A 76 18.55 -5.71 19.21
C ALA A 76 18.96 -5.53 20.70
N HIS A 77 18.00 -5.43 21.62
CA HIS A 77 18.25 -5.43 23.07
C HIS A 77 18.35 -6.82 23.68
N GLU A 78 17.68 -7.82 23.10
CA GLU A 78 17.68 -9.19 23.63
C GLU A 78 18.91 -9.99 23.20
N ARG A 79 19.30 -9.87 21.92
CA ARG A 79 20.42 -10.64 21.33
C ARG A 79 21.77 -10.07 21.73
N LYS A 80 22.66 -10.93 22.22
CA LYS A 80 24.05 -10.58 22.58
C LYS A 80 25.05 -11.26 21.64
N THR A 81 26.08 -10.51 21.26
CA THR A 81 27.28 -10.99 20.56
C THR A 81 28.50 -10.28 21.12
N PHE A 82 29.64 -10.98 21.21
CA PHE A 82 30.87 -10.41 21.76
C PHE A 82 30.72 -9.80 23.16
N GLY A 83 29.82 -10.34 23.97
CA GLY A 83 29.56 -9.87 25.34
C GLY A 83 28.55 -8.73 25.49
N ASP A 84 28.14 -8.09 24.39
CA ASP A 84 27.22 -6.94 24.38
C ASP A 84 25.94 -7.21 23.60
N GLU A 85 24.90 -6.41 23.87
CA GLU A 85 23.69 -6.36 23.04
C GLU A 85 24.04 -5.94 21.61
N ILE A 86 23.44 -6.59 20.61
CA ILE A 86 23.74 -6.25 19.20
C ILE A 86 23.37 -4.82 18.85
N GLY A 87 22.37 -4.23 19.54
CA GLY A 87 21.98 -2.82 19.39
C GLY A 87 23.09 -1.82 19.76
N ARG A 88 24.17 -2.25 20.45
CA ARG A 88 25.32 -1.41 20.76
C ARG A 88 26.31 -1.32 19.61
N HIS A 89 26.29 -2.27 18.68
CA HIS A 89 27.21 -2.27 17.52
C HIS A 89 26.84 -1.18 16.52
N GLN A 90 27.83 -0.44 16.03
CA GLN A 90 27.64 0.73 15.20
C GLN A 90 26.87 0.44 13.89
N LEU A 91 27.13 -0.70 13.24
CA LEU A 91 26.43 -1.08 12.01
C LEU A 91 24.94 -1.40 12.27
N VAL A 92 24.62 -2.00 13.41
CA VAL A 92 23.22 -2.26 13.80
C VAL A 92 22.50 -0.94 14.07
N LYS A 93 23.14 0.00 14.80
CA LYS A 93 22.61 1.35 15.00
C LYS A 93 22.33 2.07 13.68
N GLN A 94 23.25 1.94 12.70
CA GLN A 94 23.06 2.53 11.37
C GLN A 94 21.84 1.94 10.66
N MET A 95 21.64 0.61 10.73
CA MET A 95 20.47 -0.03 10.13
C MET A 95 19.18 0.46 10.78
N LEU A 96 19.11 0.49 12.11
CA LEU A 96 17.95 0.99 12.84
C LEU A 96 17.65 2.47 12.52
N ALA A 97 18.68 3.32 12.47
CA ALA A 97 18.54 4.73 12.10
C ALA A 97 17.96 4.90 10.67
N LYS A 98 18.40 4.09 9.71
CA LYS A 98 17.84 4.09 8.35
C LYS A 98 16.37 3.66 8.34
N MET A 99 16.00 2.65 9.13
CA MET A 99 14.60 2.23 9.26
C MET A 99 13.74 3.38 9.80
N VAL A 100 14.16 4.04 10.89
CA VAL A 100 13.44 5.19 11.46
C VAL A 100 13.27 6.31 10.43
N ALA A 101 14.35 6.72 9.78
CA ALA A 101 14.31 7.81 8.80
C ALA A 101 13.38 7.48 7.61
N GLY A 102 13.43 6.24 7.10
CA GLY A 102 12.57 5.80 6.01
C GLY A 102 11.08 5.78 6.42
N ILE A 103 10.78 5.28 7.61
CA ILE A 103 9.41 5.24 8.14
C ILE A 103 8.84 6.65 8.33
N GLU A 104 9.59 7.55 8.92
CA GLU A 104 9.16 8.95 9.11
C GLU A 104 8.92 9.67 7.79
N ALA A 105 9.82 9.50 6.82
CA ALA A 105 9.63 10.05 5.48
C ALA A 105 8.37 9.49 4.81
N GLY A 106 8.16 8.18 4.87
CA GLY A 106 6.96 7.51 4.33
C GLY A 106 5.68 8.01 5.01
N ARG A 107 5.68 8.13 6.33
CA ARG A 107 4.57 8.64 7.13
C ARG A 107 4.18 10.07 6.72
N LEU A 108 5.16 10.95 6.57
CA LEU A 108 4.93 12.34 6.14
C LEU A 108 4.37 12.43 4.73
N LEU A 109 4.82 11.57 3.81
CA LEU A 109 4.27 11.50 2.45
C LEU A 109 2.81 11.03 2.45
N VAL A 110 2.47 10.03 3.27
CA VAL A 110 1.10 9.56 3.45
C VAL A 110 0.22 10.65 4.03
N TRP A 111 0.67 11.32 5.09
CA TRP A 111 -0.08 12.41 5.71
C TRP A 111 -0.31 13.57 4.76
N ARG A 112 0.71 13.96 3.98
CA ARG A 112 0.57 15.00 2.96
C ARG A 112 -0.48 14.64 1.92
N ALA A 113 -0.47 13.40 1.43
CA ALA A 113 -1.45 12.93 0.46
C ALA A 113 -2.89 12.99 1.04
N GLY A 114 -3.07 12.53 2.29
CA GLY A 114 -4.36 12.59 2.99
C GLY A 114 -4.82 14.02 3.28
N PHE A 115 -3.92 14.89 3.70
CA PHE A 115 -4.23 16.30 3.96
C PHE A 115 -4.77 16.99 2.71
N LEU A 116 -4.10 16.87 1.58
CA LEU A 116 -4.54 17.46 0.31
C LEU A 116 -5.92 16.93 -0.11
N LYS A 117 -6.15 15.64 0.04
CA LYS A 117 -7.44 15.04 -0.24
C LYS A 117 -8.57 15.62 0.61
N ASN A 118 -8.35 15.77 1.92
CA ASN A 118 -9.34 16.32 2.84
C ASN A 118 -9.68 17.78 2.52
N HIS A 119 -8.79 18.49 1.84
CA HIS A 119 -9.00 19.86 1.37
C HIS A 119 -9.52 19.93 -0.08
N GLY A 120 -9.93 18.84 -0.68
CA GLY A 120 -10.43 18.79 -2.05
C GLY A 120 -9.39 19.09 -3.13
N VAL A 121 -8.09 19.05 -2.79
CA VAL A 121 -6.99 19.30 -3.71
C VAL A 121 -6.58 18.02 -4.41
N ARG A 122 -6.36 18.08 -5.73
CA ARG A 122 -5.87 16.93 -6.50
C ARG A 122 -4.53 16.45 -5.92
N ASN A 123 -4.44 15.17 -5.58
CA ASN A 123 -3.30 14.57 -4.88
C ASN A 123 -2.70 13.33 -5.58
N THR A 124 -2.97 13.13 -6.87
CA THR A 124 -2.48 11.96 -7.66
C THR A 124 -0.95 11.82 -7.60
N ARG A 125 -0.21 12.94 -7.64
CA ARG A 125 1.24 12.96 -7.51
C ARG A 125 1.68 12.50 -6.12
N GLU A 126 1.06 13.01 -5.09
CA GLU A 126 1.41 12.75 -3.69
C GLU A 126 1.09 11.30 -3.30
N THR A 127 -0.04 10.75 -3.75
CA THR A 127 -0.37 9.33 -3.56
C THR A 127 0.61 8.42 -4.29
N SER A 128 1.07 8.82 -5.49
CA SER A 128 2.06 8.07 -6.25
C SER A 128 3.44 8.08 -5.56
N LEU A 129 3.88 9.24 -5.05
CA LEU A 129 5.13 9.37 -4.30
C LEU A 129 5.08 8.58 -3.00
N ALA A 130 3.98 8.67 -2.25
CA ALA A 130 3.78 7.91 -1.03
C ALA A 130 3.87 6.39 -1.29
N LYS A 131 3.17 5.89 -2.32
CA LYS A 131 3.21 4.47 -2.69
C LYS A 131 4.59 4.03 -3.17
N TRP A 132 5.31 4.87 -3.89
CA TRP A 132 6.63 4.52 -4.41
C TRP A 132 7.69 4.46 -3.30
N HIS A 133 7.57 5.32 -2.29
CA HIS A 133 8.51 5.36 -1.16
C HIS A 133 8.25 4.24 -0.16
N ALA A 134 6.98 3.94 0.13
CA ALA A 134 6.56 2.91 1.09
C ALA A 134 6.68 1.50 0.51
#